data_bce359d4ab7dada03e1244a6a6a65686
#
_entry.id   bce359d4ab7dada03e1244a6a6a65686
#
_cell.length_a   1.000
_cell.length_b   1.000
_cell.length_c   1.000
_cell.angle_alpha   90.00
_cell.angle_beta   90.00
_cell.angle_gamma   90.00
#
_symmetry.space_group_name_H-M   'P 1'
#
loop_
_entity.id
_entity.type
_entity.pdbx_description
1 polymer ?
#
loop_
_entity_poly.entity_id
_entity_poly.type
_entity_poly.pdbx_seq_one_letter_code
_entity_poly.pdbx_strand_id
1 'polypeptide(L)'
;MDATVLIGYLAGTLTTVSFLPQVIRSYKTRSTHDISFKMLLLFGAGMLLWTIYGFLVNSMPIIAANVITFALVVVLMAMKVKYN
;
A
#
# COMPACT_ATOMS: atom_id res chain seq x y z
N MET A 1 18.46 -14.13 -10.18
CA MET A 1 17.05 -13.68 -10.09
C MET A 1 16.48 -13.68 -11.49
N ASP A 2 15.36 -14.33 -11.70
CA ASP A 2 14.80 -14.35 -13.04
C ASP A 2 14.03 -13.06 -13.34
N ALA A 3 13.69 -12.85 -14.62
CA ALA A 3 13.05 -11.61 -15.06
C ALA A 3 11.68 -11.42 -14.41
N THR A 4 10.95 -12.49 -14.17
CA THR A 4 9.63 -12.42 -13.54
C THR A 4 9.71 -11.85 -12.12
N VAL A 5 10.68 -12.32 -11.34
CA VAL A 5 10.91 -11.85 -9.98
C VAL A 5 11.36 -10.39 -10.00
N LEU A 6 12.26 -10.05 -10.93
CA LEU A 6 12.75 -8.67 -11.06
C LEU A 6 11.61 -7.70 -11.39
N ILE A 7 10.74 -8.08 -12.33
CA ILE A 7 9.58 -7.26 -12.69
C ILE A 7 8.66 -7.08 -11.47
N GLY A 8 8.48 -8.14 -10.68
CA GLY A 8 7.67 -8.07 -9.46
C GLY A 8 8.22 -7.07 -8.46
N TYR A 9 9.54 -7.08 -8.22
CA TYR A 9 10.15 -6.12 -7.31
C TYR A 9 10.06 -4.69 -7.86
N LEU A 10 10.28 -4.49 -9.15
CA LEU A 10 10.16 -3.16 -9.76
C LEU A 10 8.72 -2.64 -9.65
N ALA A 11 7.75 -3.45 -10.01
CA ALA A 11 6.35 -3.07 -9.95
C ALA A 11 5.93 -2.75 -8.52
N GLY A 12 6.32 -3.60 -7.57
CA GLY A 12 6.01 -3.39 -6.16
C GLY A 12 6.62 -2.13 -5.61
N THR A 13 7.87 -1.85 -5.97
CA THR A 13 8.57 -0.63 -5.56
C THR A 13 7.85 0.60 -6.08
N LEU A 14 7.50 0.62 -7.37
CA LEU A 14 6.79 1.76 -7.96
C LEU A 14 5.44 1.98 -7.29
N THR A 15 4.70 0.91 -7.05
CA THR A 15 3.39 0.99 -6.41
C THR A 15 3.50 1.52 -4.98
N THR A 16 4.44 0.98 -4.22
CA THR A 16 4.65 1.38 -2.82
C THR A 16 5.09 2.84 -2.73
N VAL A 17 6.06 3.23 -3.54
CA VAL A 17 6.59 4.60 -3.54
C VAL A 17 5.49 5.60 -3.90
N SER A 18 4.53 5.21 -4.74
CA SER A 18 3.44 6.10 -5.14
C SER A 18 2.56 6.53 -3.96
N PHE A 19 2.54 5.78 -2.86
CA PHE A 19 1.79 6.14 -1.67
C PHE A 19 2.53 7.10 -0.75
N LEU A 20 3.86 7.14 -0.84
CA LEU A 20 4.66 7.99 0.05
C LEU A 20 4.29 9.46 -0.03
N PRO A 21 4.15 10.06 -1.23
CA PRO A 21 3.74 11.47 -1.31
C PRO A 21 2.40 11.74 -0.60
N GLN A 22 1.46 10.81 -0.72
CA GLN A 22 0.15 10.96 -0.08
C GLN A 22 0.27 10.94 1.44
N VAL A 23 1.08 10.03 1.98
CA VAL A 23 1.30 9.94 3.42
C VAL A 23 1.99 11.20 3.93
N ILE A 24 3.05 11.62 3.25
CA ILE A 24 3.81 12.81 3.65
C ILE A 24 2.93 14.05 3.58
N ARG A 25 2.20 14.23 2.51
CA ARG A 25 1.32 15.37 2.32
C ARG A 25 0.23 15.41 3.41
N SER A 26 -0.41 14.28 3.67
CA SER A 26 -1.46 14.20 4.68
C SER A 26 -0.93 14.52 6.06
N TYR A 27 0.27 14.05 6.38
CA TYR A 27 0.90 14.34 7.66
C TYR A 27 1.24 15.83 7.79
N LYS A 28 1.82 16.41 6.75
CA LYS A 28 2.23 17.83 6.78
C LYS A 28 1.06 18.78 6.83
N THR A 29 0.00 18.50 6.07
CA THR A 29 -1.17 19.37 6.00
C THR A 29 -2.20 19.07 7.08
N ARG A 30 -2.04 17.97 7.80
CA ARG A 30 -3.00 17.49 8.79
C ARG A 30 -4.39 17.32 8.17
N SER A 31 -4.44 16.89 6.92
CA SER A 31 -5.68 16.73 6.17
C SER A 31 -5.61 15.54 5.24
N THR A 32 -6.68 14.76 5.22
CA THR A 32 -6.87 13.68 4.27
C THR A 32 -8.16 13.90 3.46
N HIS A 33 -8.50 15.18 3.28
CA HIS A 33 -9.76 15.57 2.67
C HIS A 33 -9.98 14.95 1.29
N ASP A 34 -8.91 14.85 0.49
CA ASP A 34 -8.98 14.32 -0.87
C ASP A 34 -8.89 12.79 -0.92
N ILE A 35 -8.77 12.14 0.23
CA ILE A 35 -8.63 10.69 0.31
C ILE A 35 -9.92 10.07 0.84
N SER A 36 -10.50 9.15 0.05
CA SER A 36 -11.74 8.47 0.43
C SER A 36 -11.45 7.31 1.37
N PHE A 37 -12.12 7.29 2.52
CA PHE A 37 -12.01 6.17 3.46
C PHE A 37 -12.52 4.87 2.84
N LYS A 38 -13.59 4.94 2.06
CA LYS A 38 -14.14 3.78 1.37
C LYS A 38 -13.13 3.17 0.39
N MET A 39 -12.42 4.04 -0.36
CA MET A 39 -11.37 3.58 -1.26
C MET A 39 -10.23 2.90 -0.51
N LEU A 40 -9.85 3.47 0.64
CA LEU A 40 -8.80 2.87 1.46
C LEU A 40 -9.21 1.49 1.98
N LEU A 41 -10.48 1.34 2.39
CA LEU A 41 -10.99 0.04 2.84
C LEU A 41 -10.94 -0.99 1.71
N LEU A 42 -11.42 -0.61 0.53
CA LEU A 42 -11.40 -1.51 -0.63
C LEU A 42 -9.97 -1.88 -1.03
N PHE A 43 -9.10 -0.89 -1.04
CA PHE A 43 -7.71 -1.10 -1.41
C PHE A 43 -7.01 -2.00 -0.39
N GLY A 44 -7.26 -1.74 0.90
CA GLY A 44 -6.71 -2.57 1.98
C GLY A 44 -7.16 -4.02 1.90
N ALA A 45 -8.44 -4.23 1.61
CA ALA A 45 -8.98 -5.59 1.45
C ALA A 45 -8.31 -6.30 0.27
N GLY A 46 -8.15 -5.59 -0.85
CA GLY A 46 -7.46 -6.14 -2.01
C GLY A 46 -6.02 -6.49 -1.72
N MET A 47 -5.32 -5.64 -0.99
CA MET A 47 -3.93 -5.88 -0.62
C MET A 47 -3.80 -7.08 0.32
N LEU A 48 -4.76 -7.24 1.24
CA LEU A 48 -4.77 -8.40 2.12
C LEU A 48 -4.88 -9.69 1.31
N LEU A 49 -5.80 -9.72 0.34
CA LEU A 49 -5.96 -10.86 -0.53
C LEU A 49 -4.72 -11.13 -1.37
N TRP A 50 -4.09 -10.08 -1.90
CA TRP A 50 -2.84 -10.21 -2.66
C TRP A 50 -1.70 -10.73 -1.80
N THR A 51 -1.64 -10.31 -0.54
CA THR A 51 -0.62 -10.80 0.41
C THR A 51 -0.81 -12.29 0.65
N ILE A 52 -2.06 -12.72 0.87
CA ILE A 52 -2.36 -14.14 1.04
C ILE A 52 -1.94 -14.92 -0.21
N TYR A 53 -2.29 -14.40 -1.39
CA TYR A 53 -1.88 -15.00 -2.65
C TYR A 53 -0.36 -15.12 -2.75
N GLY A 54 0.36 -14.06 -2.36
CA GLY A 54 1.81 -14.06 -2.37
C GLY A 54 2.41 -15.16 -1.51
N PHE A 55 1.85 -15.39 -0.33
CA PHE A 55 2.29 -16.47 0.54
C PHE A 55 2.00 -17.84 -0.08
N LEU A 56 0.84 -17.99 -0.70
CA LEU A 56 0.44 -19.26 -1.31
C LEU A 56 1.34 -19.64 -2.48
N VAL A 57 1.85 -18.67 -3.23
CA VAL A 57 2.74 -18.94 -4.38
C VAL A 57 4.20 -18.67 -4.07
N ASN A 58 4.53 -18.38 -2.82
CA ASN A 58 5.89 -18.09 -2.36
C ASN A 58 6.55 -16.96 -3.13
N SER A 59 5.80 -15.87 -3.38
CA SER A 59 6.32 -14.73 -4.12
C SER A 59 6.77 -13.63 -3.16
N MET A 60 8.08 -13.54 -2.92
CA MET A 60 8.64 -12.49 -2.07
C MET A 60 8.36 -11.08 -2.58
N PRO A 61 8.44 -10.79 -3.89
CA PRO A 61 8.09 -9.45 -4.37
C PRO A 61 6.69 -9.02 -3.97
N ILE A 62 5.71 -9.90 -4.11
CA ILE A 62 4.32 -9.60 -3.76
C ILE A 62 4.18 -9.41 -2.26
N ILE A 63 4.77 -10.31 -1.46
CA ILE A 63 4.69 -10.23 0.00
C ILE A 63 5.31 -8.93 0.49
N ALA A 64 6.54 -8.65 0.09
CA ALA A 64 7.27 -7.48 0.57
C ALA A 64 6.56 -6.18 0.18
N ALA A 65 6.18 -6.04 -1.10
CA ALA A 65 5.53 -4.84 -1.59
C ALA A 65 4.20 -4.61 -0.88
N ASN A 66 3.39 -5.66 -0.74
CA ASN A 66 2.06 -5.51 -0.17
C ASN A 66 2.09 -5.27 1.34
N VAL A 67 3.03 -5.89 2.06
CA VAL A 67 3.16 -5.64 3.50
C VAL A 67 3.51 -4.18 3.75
N ILE A 68 4.48 -3.64 3.00
CA ILE A 68 4.89 -2.25 3.15
C ILE A 68 3.76 -1.31 2.75
N THR A 69 3.12 -1.56 1.61
CA THR A 69 2.04 -0.69 1.12
C THR A 69 0.82 -0.77 2.04
N PHE A 70 0.52 -1.96 2.57
CA PHE A 70 -0.57 -2.12 3.53
C PHE A 70 -0.34 -1.27 4.78
N ALA A 71 0.91 -1.24 5.27
CA ALA A 71 1.25 -0.40 6.41
C ALA A 71 0.99 1.08 6.10
N LEU A 72 1.34 1.54 4.89
CA LEU A 72 1.08 2.91 4.47
C LEU A 72 -0.43 3.20 4.37
N VAL A 73 -1.20 2.25 3.87
CA VAL A 73 -2.66 2.38 3.79
C VAL A 73 -3.26 2.49 5.20
N VAL A 74 -2.78 1.68 6.14
CA VAL A 74 -3.25 1.76 7.54
C VAL A 74 -2.93 3.12 8.13
N VAL A 75 -1.74 3.67 7.86
CA VAL A 75 -1.38 5.01 8.32
C VAL A 75 -2.33 6.05 7.74
N LEU A 76 -2.65 5.97 6.45
CA LEU A 76 -3.60 6.88 5.82
C LEU A 76 -4.99 6.76 6.42
N MET A 77 -5.44 5.53 6.72
CA MET A 77 -6.73 5.31 7.36
C MET A 77 -6.78 5.93 8.75
N ALA A 78 -5.71 5.77 9.52
CA ALA A 78 -5.61 6.36 10.85
C ALA A 78 -5.65 7.88 10.77
N MET A 79 -4.93 8.47 9.80
CA MET A 79 -4.97 9.92 9.60
C MET A 79 -6.33 10.39 9.14
N LYS A 80 -7.02 9.61 8.30
CA LYS A 80 -8.36 9.96 7.84
C LYS A 80 -9.34 10.05 9.01
N VAL A 81 -9.26 9.10 9.93
CA VAL A 81 -10.11 9.11 11.13
C VAL A 81 -9.74 10.29 12.04
N LYS A 82 -8.44 10.56 12.18
CA LYS A 82 -7.97 11.61 13.09
C LYS A 82 -8.23 13.01 12.57
N TYR A 83 -8.01 13.27 11.28
CA TYR A 83 -8.05 14.63 10.71
C TYR A 83 -9.37 14.99 10.08
N ASN A 84 -10.15 14.02 9.66
CA ASN A 84 -11.45 14.23 9.04
C ASN A 84 -12.50 13.37 9.72
#